data_833c66c14a9f88355ed74a1eaa23c0fb
#
_entry.id   833c66c14a9f88355ed74a1eaa23c0fb
#
_cell.length_a   1.000
_cell.length_b   1.000
_cell.length_c   1.000
_cell.angle_alpha   90.00
_cell.angle_beta   90.00
_cell.angle_gamma   90.00
#
_symmetry.space_group_name_H-M   'P 1'
#
loop_
_entity.id
_entity.type
_entity.pdbx_description
1 polymer ?
#
loop_
_entity_poly.entity_id
_entity_poly.type
_entity_poly.pdbx_seq_one_letter_code
_entity_poly.pdbx_strand_id
1 'polypeptide(L)'
;VTLTNKDGLPIDKHGALTFTLDDGKTVITIPANGTTGSVTVTAPDNDYVGANDPVVKSIASVAGADVGKFEQLTLDKTPVSTTVTDEPGSGTPGTGNQGNQVLVTITADQTSVAENVKPTFTVQINKALANDLVVTLSNNAQVTIKAGQTAVTYEHAAQGDDVYKDSGEISLGIKSAADAGGRTFENLQLGNEASVKVTDTIDEVVAKLTATDSVTEGGQITYTVTLTNKDGLPID
;
A
#
# COMPACT_ATOMS: atom_id res chain seq x y z
N VAL A 1 -8.97 38.55 3.51
CA VAL A 1 -8.46 39.80 4.10
C VAL A 1 -9.50 40.88 3.92
N THR A 2 -9.71 41.69 4.96
CA THR A 2 -10.65 42.82 4.95
C THR A 2 -9.94 44.06 5.47
N LEU A 3 -10.12 45.17 4.78
CA LEU A 3 -9.71 46.50 5.26
C LEU A 3 -10.85 47.06 6.11
N THR A 4 -10.50 47.57 7.28
CA THR A 4 -11.46 48.22 8.20
C THR A 4 -10.90 49.58 8.69
N ASN A 5 -11.81 50.49 8.98
CA ASN A 5 -11.49 51.72 9.66
C ASN A 5 -12.37 51.84 10.93
N LYS A 6 -11.73 52.15 12.06
CA LYS A 6 -12.42 52.18 13.37
C LYS A 6 -13.50 53.29 13.46
N ASP A 7 -13.37 54.36 12.67
CA ASP A 7 -14.27 55.51 12.68
C ASP A 7 -15.33 55.44 11.57
N GLY A 8 -15.36 54.33 10.80
CA GLY A 8 -16.34 54.09 9.72
C GLY A 8 -16.12 54.97 8.47
N LEU A 9 -14.95 55.58 8.33
CA LEU A 9 -14.61 56.41 7.16
C LEU A 9 -14.47 55.49 5.93
N PRO A 10 -14.85 55.98 4.72
CA PRO A 10 -14.76 55.19 3.49
C PRO A 10 -13.30 54.87 3.13
N ILE A 11 -13.08 53.62 2.65
CA ILE A 11 -11.80 53.10 2.15
C ILE A 11 -12.00 52.77 0.66
N ASP A 12 -12.14 53.80 -0.18
CA ASP A 12 -12.56 53.65 -1.59
C ASP A 12 -11.69 54.42 -2.58
N LYS A 13 -10.48 54.86 -2.17
CA LYS A 13 -9.57 55.67 -3.02
C LYS A 13 -8.17 55.11 -3.08
N HIS A 14 -8.06 53.83 -3.36
CA HIS A 14 -6.76 53.12 -3.51
C HIS A 14 -6.74 52.21 -4.71
N GLY A 15 -5.56 51.95 -5.25
CA GLY A 15 -5.31 50.88 -6.23
C GLY A 15 -5.36 49.51 -5.59
N ALA A 16 -5.11 48.47 -6.38
CA ALA A 16 -5.06 47.12 -5.90
C ALA A 16 -3.97 46.93 -4.84
N LEU A 17 -4.29 46.18 -3.78
CA LEU A 17 -3.39 45.81 -2.70
C LEU A 17 -3.21 44.29 -2.67
N THR A 18 -1.98 43.84 -2.54
CA THR A 18 -1.62 42.40 -2.53
C THR A 18 -1.06 42.04 -1.18
N PHE A 19 -1.70 41.11 -0.51
CA PHE A 19 -1.30 40.57 0.80
C PHE A 19 -0.68 39.20 0.61
N THR A 20 0.54 39.00 1.13
CA THR A 20 1.20 37.71 1.15
C THR A 20 1.06 37.08 2.54
N LEU A 21 0.66 35.81 2.61
CA LEU A 21 0.58 35.07 3.86
C LEU A 21 1.97 34.61 4.32
N ASP A 22 2.03 34.07 5.53
CA ASP A 22 3.26 33.61 6.21
C ASP A 22 3.96 32.41 5.52
N ASP A 23 3.28 31.69 4.64
CA ASP A 23 3.90 30.67 3.78
C ASP A 23 4.74 31.25 2.62
N GLY A 24 4.71 32.55 2.44
CA GLY A 24 5.43 33.28 1.37
C GLY A 24 4.94 33.01 -0.05
N LYS A 25 3.85 32.24 -0.21
CA LYS A 25 3.32 31.78 -1.51
C LYS A 25 1.87 32.16 -1.73
N THR A 26 1.03 32.07 -0.70
CA THR A 26 -0.40 32.39 -0.80
C THR A 26 -0.57 33.91 -0.84
N VAL A 27 -1.18 34.37 -1.91
CA VAL A 27 -1.38 35.81 -2.19
C VAL A 27 -2.87 36.14 -2.30
N ILE A 28 -3.31 37.16 -1.62
CA ILE A 28 -4.69 37.66 -1.62
C ILE A 28 -4.68 39.10 -2.16
N THR A 29 -5.46 39.36 -3.19
CA THR A 29 -5.59 40.68 -3.78
C THR A 29 -6.90 41.34 -3.37
N ILE A 30 -6.84 42.53 -2.79
CA ILE A 30 -7.98 43.41 -2.66
C ILE A 30 -7.98 44.29 -3.92
N PRO A 31 -9.05 44.30 -4.72
CA PRO A 31 -9.11 45.12 -5.94
C PRO A 31 -9.10 46.61 -5.61
N ALA A 32 -8.81 47.42 -6.62
CA ALA A 32 -8.86 48.89 -6.47
C ALA A 32 -10.23 49.33 -5.93
N ASN A 33 -10.21 50.23 -4.94
CA ASN A 33 -11.38 50.77 -4.23
C ASN A 33 -12.24 49.68 -3.50
N GLY A 34 -11.75 48.42 -3.43
CA GLY A 34 -12.38 47.36 -2.68
C GLY A 34 -11.92 47.32 -1.22
N THR A 35 -12.70 46.70 -0.35
CA THR A 35 -12.35 46.51 1.06
C THR A 35 -12.05 45.06 1.40
N THR A 36 -12.33 44.12 0.50
CA THR A 36 -12.14 42.69 0.75
C THR A 36 -11.44 41.98 -0.41
N GLY A 37 -10.66 40.94 -0.10
CA GLY A 37 -10.06 40.01 -1.03
C GLY A 37 -10.04 38.63 -0.44
N SER A 38 -10.12 37.61 -1.29
CA SER A 38 -10.09 36.21 -0.91
C SER A 38 -9.25 35.36 -1.88
N VAL A 39 -8.80 34.21 -1.41
CA VAL A 39 -8.18 33.18 -2.20
C VAL A 39 -8.67 31.83 -1.66
N THR A 40 -8.86 30.85 -2.53
CA THR A 40 -9.18 29.49 -2.14
C THR A 40 -7.92 28.63 -2.31
N VAL A 41 -7.60 27.84 -1.29
CA VAL A 41 -6.51 26.87 -1.31
C VAL A 41 -7.07 25.48 -0.96
N THR A 42 -6.47 24.44 -1.52
CA THR A 42 -6.82 23.05 -1.17
C THR A 42 -6.25 22.72 0.20
N ALA A 43 -7.05 22.09 1.06
CA ALA A 43 -6.58 21.56 2.33
C ALA A 43 -5.56 20.43 2.11
N PRO A 44 -4.60 20.23 3.04
CA PRO A 44 -3.75 19.04 3.01
C PRO A 44 -4.61 17.78 3.12
N ASP A 45 -4.12 16.72 2.48
CA ASP A 45 -4.75 15.42 2.40
C ASP A 45 -3.70 14.33 2.63
N ASN A 46 -4.11 13.17 3.20
CA ASN A 46 -3.22 12.04 3.47
C ASN A 46 -4.01 10.71 3.47
N ASP A 47 -3.34 9.59 3.73
CA ASP A 47 -3.91 8.24 3.64
C ASP A 47 -4.36 7.67 4.99
N TYR A 48 -4.32 8.46 6.08
CA TYR A 48 -4.45 7.95 7.45
C TYR A 48 -5.51 8.71 8.24
N VAL A 49 -6.26 7.96 9.03
CA VAL A 49 -7.29 8.51 9.93
C VAL A 49 -6.68 9.48 10.94
N GLY A 50 -7.23 10.69 11.03
CA GLY A 50 -6.90 11.69 12.04
C GLY A 50 -5.48 12.26 11.95
N ALA A 51 -4.80 12.10 10.79
CA ALA A 51 -3.43 12.52 10.60
C ALA A 51 -3.25 13.96 10.08
N ASN A 52 -4.31 14.74 10.00
CA ASN A 52 -4.28 16.10 9.49
C ASN A 52 -4.11 17.14 10.60
N ASP A 53 -3.04 17.95 10.48
CA ASP A 53 -2.86 19.11 11.34
C ASP A 53 -3.72 20.28 10.90
N PRO A 54 -4.17 21.15 11.82
CA PRO A 54 -4.87 22.38 11.46
C PRO A 54 -4.01 23.27 10.57
N VAL A 55 -4.62 23.84 9.53
CA VAL A 55 -3.95 24.84 8.69
C VAL A 55 -4.03 26.19 9.36
N VAL A 56 -2.87 26.72 9.76
CA VAL A 56 -2.74 28.01 10.42
C VAL A 56 -2.08 29.00 9.48
N LYS A 57 -2.65 30.19 9.31
CA LYS A 57 -2.14 31.25 8.45
C LYS A 57 -2.25 32.63 9.11
N SER A 58 -1.28 33.49 8.80
CA SER A 58 -1.29 34.89 9.17
C SER A 58 -0.84 35.79 8.01
N ILE A 59 -1.12 37.09 8.08
CA ILE A 59 -0.64 38.05 7.10
C ILE A 59 0.84 38.36 7.38
N ALA A 60 1.71 38.09 6.40
CA ALA A 60 3.13 38.43 6.49
C ALA A 60 3.43 39.85 6.01
N SER A 61 2.91 40.20 4.83
CA SER A 61 3.22 41.50 4.20
C SER A 61 2.10 41.99 3.29
N VAL A 62 2.18 43.29 2.94
CA VAL A 62 1.34 43.93 1.94
C VAL A 62 2.21 44.65 0.92
N ALA A 63 1.78 44.64 -0.34
CA ALA A 63 2.39 45.35 -1.46
C ALA A 63 1.30 45.99 -2.31
N GLY A 64 1.71 46.98 -3.11
CA GLY A 64 0.83 47.75 -4.01
C GLY A 64 1.30 49.19 -4.11
N ALA A 65 1.05 49.86 -5.26
CA ALA A 65 1.51 51.22 -5.50
C ALA A 65 0.94 52.24 -4.49
N ASP A 66 -0.21 51.91 -3.93
CA ASP A 66 -0.96 52.83 -3.06
C ASP A 66 -0.86 52.47 -1.56
N VAL A 67 0.00 51.54 -1.16
CA VAL A 67 0.24 51.20 0.26
C VAL A 67 0.64 52.45 1.05
N GLY A 68 1.49 53.31 0.47
CA GLY A 68 1.94 54.56 1.10
C GLY A 68 0.94 55.73 1.07
N LYS A 69 -0.25 55.54 0.48
CA LYS A 69 -1.31 56.58 0.48
C LYS A 69 -2.16 56.54 1.75
N PHE A 70 -2.13 55.44 2.49
CA PHE A 70 -2.81 55.36 3.79
C PHE A 70 -2.01 56.16 4.83
N GLU A 71 -2.68 56.94 5.63
CA GLU A 71 -2.06 57.64 6.77
C GLU A 71 -1.39 56.63 7.71
N GLN A 72 -2.07 55.50 7.96
CA GLN A 72 -1.54 54.36 8.71
C GLN A 72 -2.24 53.09 8.25
N LEU A 73 -1.49 52.16 7.64
CA LEU A 73 -1.94 50.82 7.32
C LEU A 73 -1.27 49.82 8.28
N THR A 74 -2.05 49.26 9.21
CA THR A 74 -1.57 48.24 10.17
C THR A 74 -2.02 46.85 9.72
N LEU A 75 -1.10 45.91 9.73
CA LEU A 75 -1.42 44.50 9.47
C LEU A 75 -1.79 43.80 10.78
N ASP A 76 -3.01 43.28 10.86
CA ASP A 76 -3.34 42.33 11.90
C ASP A 76 -2.69 41.00 11.56
N LYS A 77 -1.68 40.61 12.34
CA LYS A 77 -0.93 39.35 12.17
C LYS A 77 -1.45 38.24 13.07
N THR A 78 -2.61 38.41 13.68
CA THR A 78 -3.24 37.34 14.47
C THR A 78 -3.48 36.12 13.56
N PRO A 79 -2.98 34.93 13.92
CA PRO A 79 -3.20 33.74 13.12
C PRO A 79 -4.67 33.33 13.07
N VAL A 80 -5.10 32.89 11.90
CA VAL A 80 -6.38 32.19 11.73
C VAL A 80 -6.11 30.70 11.52
N SER A 81 -6.96 29.83 12.07
CA SER A 81 -6.82 28.38 12.04
C SER A 81 -8.04 27.72 11.40
N THR A 82 -7.79 26.75 10.54
CA THR A 82 -8.83 25.89 9.96
C THR A 82 -8.53 24.44 10.32
N THR A 83 -9.45 23.78 11.00
CA THR A 83 -9.36 22.33 11.25
C THR A 83 -9.60 21.56 9.96
N VAL A 84 -8.73 20.61 9.65
CA VAL A 84 -8.88 19.66 8.55
C VAL A 84 -9.36 18.35 9.14
N THR A 85 -10.43 17.79 8.58
CA THR A 85 -11.02 16.52 9.00
C THR A 85 -10.92 15.51 7.86
N ASP A 86 -10.86 14.25 8.22
CA ASP A 86 -10.88 13.16 7.24
C ASP A 86 -12.22 13.15 6.47
N GLU A 87 -12.25 12.45 5.34
CA GLU A 87 -13.44 12.22 4.55
C GLU A 87 -14.45 11.35 5.30
N PRO A 88 -15.73 11.48 4.95
CA PRO A 88 -16.77 10.65 5.56
C PRO A 88 -16.50 9.13 5.40
N GLY A 89 -16.58 8.41 6.52
CA GLY A 89 -16.36 6.97 6.56
C GLY A 89 -14.90 6.52 6.66
N SER A 90 -13.94 7.45 6.75
CA SER A 90 -12.50 7.13 6.91
C SER A 90 -12.27 6.16 8.07
N GLY A 91 -11.44 5.12 7.82
CA GLY A 91 -11.13 4.05 8.78
C GLY A 91 -12.25 3.03 9.00
N THR A 92 -13.42 3.18 8.37
CA THR A 92 -14.53 2.23 8.48
C THR A 92 -14.67 1.46 7.16
N PRO A 93 -14.42 0.13 7.12
CA PRO A 93 -14.62 -0.65 5.91
C PRO A 93 -16.08 -0.66 5.47
N GLY A 94 -16.34 -0.55 4.18
CA GLY A 94 -17.68 -0.70 3.61
C GLY A 94 -18.08 0.37 2.60
N THR A 95 -19.36 0.32 2.19
CA THR A 95 -19.94 1.29 1.25
C THR A 95 -20.06 2.66 1.88
N GLY A 96 -19.60 3.70 1.19
CA GLY A 96 -19.66 5.08 1.66
C GLY A 96 -18.38 5.62 2.28
N ASN A 97 -17.33 4.81 2.42
CA ASN A 97 -16.01 5.32 2.75
C ASN A 97 -15.44 6.09 1.54
N GLN A 98 -15.18 7.38 1.73
CA GLN A 98 -14.64 8.29 0.71
C GLN A 98 -13.16 8.62 0.95
N GLY A 99 -12.56 8.05 2.00
CA GLY A 99 -11.16 8.26 2.32
C GLY A 99 -10.22 7.70 1.26
N ASN A 100 -8.97 8.12 1.31
CA ASN A 100 -7.92 7.77 0.37
C ASN A 100 -7.65 6.27 0.34
N GLN A 101 -7.91 5.64 -0.81
CA GLN A 101 -7.78 4.20 -0.97
C GLN A 101 -6.30 3.76 -1.00
N VAL A 102 -5.97 2.82 -0.12
CA VAL A 102 -4.77 1.98 -0.18
C VAL A 102 -5.22 0.57 -0.58
N LEU A 103 -4.96 0.19 -1.83
CA LEU A 103 -5.28 -1.14 -2.36
C LEU A 103 -4.03 -2.01 -2.34
N VAL A 104 -4.10 -3.14 -1.61
CA VAL A 104 -3.05 -4.16 -1.58
C VAL A 104 -3.51 -5.37 -2.38
N THR A 105 -2.70 -5.81 -3.35
CA THR A 105 -3.01 -6.95 -4.22
C THR A 105 -1.88 -7.97 -4.18
N ILE A 106 -2.22 -9.22 -4.54
CA ILE A 106 -1.26 -10.31 -4.73
C ILE A 106 -1.48 -10.92 -6.11
N THR A 107 -0.40 -11.25 -6.80
CA THR A 107 -0.43 -11.93 -8.10
C THR A 107 0.61 -13.05 -8.10
N ALA A 108 0.29 -14.18 -8.74
CA ALA A 108 1.26 -15.24 -8.99
C ALA A 108 2.14 -14.84 -10.19
N ASP A 109 3.46 -14.99 -10.06
CA ASP A 109 4.40 -14.64 -11.12
C ASP A 109 4.45 -15.71 -12.21
N GLN A 110 3.99 -16.95 -11.91
CA GLN A 110 3.84 -18.07 -12.82
C GLN A 110 2.41 -18.59 -12.81
N THR A 111 1.94 -19.12 -13.93
CA THR A 111 0.65 -19.81 -14.03
C THR A 111 0.72 -21.26 -13.57
N SER A 112 1.89 -21.88 -13.69
CA SER A 112 2.18 -23.24 -13.23
C SER A 112 3.67 -23.41 -12.95
N VAL A 113 4.01 -24.31 -12.04
CA VAL A 113 5.37 -24.74 -11.71
C VAL A 113 5.39 -26.27 -11.57
N ALA A 114 6.57 -26.89 -11.72
CA ALA A 114 6.77 -28.27 -11.30
C ALA A 114 6.80 -28.37 -9.77
N GLU A 115 6.48 -29.54 -9.21
CA GLU A 115 6.39 -29.76 -7.75
C GLU A 115 7.68 -29.48 -6.98
N ASN A 116 8.84 -29.64 -7.63
CA ASN A 116 10.16 -29.33 -7.06
C ASN A 116 10.56 -27.85 -7.18
N VAL A 117 9.72 -26.99 -7.80
CA VAL A 117 9.98 -25.57 -8.02
C VAL A 117 9.19 -24.72 -7.04
N LYS A 118 9.85 -23.78 -6.39
CA LYS A 118 9.23 -22.81 -5.50
C LYS A 118 8.51 -21.74 -6.31
N PRO A 119 7.19 -21.61 -6.20
CA PRO A 119 6.48 -20.55 -6.88
C PRO A 119 6.71 -19.20 -6.20
N THR A 120 6.69 -18.13 -6.99
CA THR A 120 6.81 -16.76 -6.50
C THR A 120 5.51 -15.99 -6.70
N PHE A 121 5.25 -15.08 -5.78
CA PHE A 121 4.10 -14.19 -5.78
C PHE A 121 4.59 -12.76 -5.56
N THR A 122 4.00 -11.82 -6.28
CA THR A 122 4.25 -10.40 -6.09
C THR A 122 3.10 -9.74 -5.34
N VAL A 123 3.41 -9.17 -4.17
CA VAL A 123 2.48 -8.34 -3.39
C VAL A 123 2.71 -6.88 -3.76
N GLN A 124 1.65 -6.16 -4.11
CA GLN A 124 1.72 -4.77 -4.62
C GLN A 124 0.73 -3.86 -3.90
N ILE A 125 1.04 -2.57 -3.89
CA ILE A 125 0.14 -1.50 -3.48
C ILE A 125 -0.02 -0.47 -4.60
N ASN A 126 -1.17 0.19 -4.66
CA ASN A 126 -1.51 1.16 -5.70
C ASN A 126 -0.74 2.49 -5.62
N LYS A 127 -0.07 2.77 -4.51
CA LYS A 127 0.75 3.98 -4.28
C LYS A 127 1.86 3.73 -3.27
N ALA A 128 2.96 4.45 -3.37
CA ALA A 128 4.04 4.39 -2.38
C ALA A 128 3.62 5.07 -1.07
N LEU A 129 3.94 4.44 0.06
CA LEU A 129 3.66 4.96 1.40
C LEU A 129 4.92 5.56 2.03
N ALA A 130 4.73 6.46 2.98
CA ALA A 130 5.84 7.08 3.73
C ALA A 130 6.50 6.13 4.72
N ASN A 131 5.77 5.11 5.21
CA ASN A 131 6.25 4.08 6.11
C ASN A 131 6.24 2.70 5.45
N ASP A 132 6.94 1.75 6.06
CA ASP A 132 6.85 0.34 5.69
C ASP A 132 5.42 -0.18 5.87
N LEU A 133 4.96 -1.01 4.94
CA LEU A 133 3.70 -1.74 5.02
C LEU A 133 3.98 -3.22 5.30
N VAL A 134 3.51 -3.74 6.43
CA VAL A 134 3.60 -5.16 6.77
C VAL A 134 2.33 -5.86 6.30
N VAL A 135 2.48 -6.81 5.37
CA VAL A 135 1.39 -7.61 4.81
C VAL A 135 1.49 -9.03 5.33
N THR A 136 0.40 -9.53 5.91
CA THR A 136 0.28 -10.93 6.35
C THR A 136 -0.53 -11.70 5.33
N LEU A 137 0.02 -12.78 4.80
CA LEU A 137 -0.61 -13.67 3.84
C LEU A 137 -1.52 -14.71 4.52
N SER A 138 -2.36 -15.41 3.74
CA SER A 138 -3.29 -16.42 4.23
C SER A 138 -2.59 -17.60 4.92
N ASN A 139 -1.36 -17.93 4.53
CA ASN A 139 -0.51 -18.94 5.17
C ASN A 139 0.25 -18.41 6.41
N ASN A 140 -0.08 -17.19 6.90
CA ASN A 140 0.56 -16.46 8.00
C ASN A 140 2.02 -16.01 7.75
N ALA A 141 2.55 -16.16 6.54
CA ALA A 141 3.82 -15.52 6.17
C ALA A 141 3.65 -14.01 6.15
N GLN A 142 4.71 -13.29 6.52
CA GLN A 142 4.74 -11.84 6.48
C GLN A 142 5.73 -11.34 5.44
N VAL A 143 5.34 -10.36 4.67
CA VAL A 143 6.19 -9.61 3.75
C VAL A 143 6.09 -8.12 4.03
N THR A 144 7.15 -7.39 3.75
CA THR A 144 7.20 -5.95 4.02
C THR A 144 7.49 -5.19 2.74
N ILE A 145 6.53 -4.36 2.31
CA ILE A 145 6.76 -3.36 1.27
C ILE A 145 7.42 -2.16 1.95
N LYS A 146 8.66 -1.86 1.58
CA LYS A 146 9.43 -0.78 2.18
C LYS A 146 8.89 0.59 1.82
N ALA A 147 9.07 1.56 2.72
CA ALA A 147 8.73 2.96 2.49
C ALA A 147 9.24 3.43 1.12
N GLY A 148 8.38 4.10 0.35
CA GLY A 148 8.68 4.56 -0.99
C GLY A 148 8.63 3.47 -2.08
N GLN A 149 8.46 2.19 -1.75
CA GLN A 149 8.27 1.10 -2.70
C GLN A 149 6.79 0.77 -2.87
N THR A 150 6.46 0.08 -3.97
CA THR A 150 5.09 -0.32 -4.30
C THR A 150 4.92 -1.83 -4.44
N ALA A 151 5.98 -2.63 -4.29
CA ALA A 151 5.90 -4.08 -4.43
C ALA A 151 6.98 -4.80 -3.64
N VAL A 152 6.72 -6.08 -3.33
CA VAL A 152 7.66 -7.05 -2.77
C VAL A 152 7.32 -8.43 -3.29
N THR A 153 8.34 -9.27 -3.55
CA THR A 153 8.18 -10.66 -3.95
C THR A 153 8.22 -11.58 -2.74
N TYR A 154 7.34 -12.58 -2.73
CA TYR A 154 7.31 -13.68 -1.76
C TYR A 154 7.57 -15.01 -2.48
N GLU A 155 8.53 -15.79 -2.00
CA GLU A 155 8.80 -17.16 -2.45
C GLU A 155 8.09 -18.14 -1.52
N HIS A 156 7.16 -18.94 -2.07
CA HIS A 156 6.49 -20.03 -1.35
C HIS A 156 7.35 -21.30 -1.39
N ALA A 157 7.23 -22.16 -0.39
CA ALA A 157 7.87 -23.47 -0.43
C ALA A 157 7.38 -24.28 -1.63
N ALA A 158 8.26 -25.10 -2.23
CA ALA A 158 7.87 -26.10 -3.22
C ALA A 158 6.98 -27.18 -2.55
N GLN A 159 6.15 -27.88 -3.33
CA GLN A 159 5.36 -29.00 -2.83
C GLN A 159 6.27 -30.14 -2.34
N GLY A 160 7.30 -30.44 -3.08
CA GLY A 160 8.24 -31.55 -2.88
C GLY A 160 8.22 -32.49 -4.08
N ASP A 161 9.37 -33.02 -4.43
CA ASP A 161 9.55 -33.94 -5.56
C ASP A 161 9.41 -35.38 -5.06
N ASP A 162 8.48 -36.16 -5.62
CA ASP A 162 8.31 -37.55 -5.26
C ASP A 162 7.94 -38.41 -6.48
N VAL A 163 7.52 -39.64 -6.29
CA VAL A 163 7.22 -40.60 -7.38
C VAL A 163 5.73 -40.78 -7.63
N TYR A 164 4.89 -40.01 -6.95
CA TYR A 164 3.43 -40.13 -7.01
C TYR A 164 2.82 -39.01 -7.86
N LYS A 165 1.59 -39.20 -8.27
CA LYS A 165 0.81 -38.20 -8.99
C LYS A 165 -0.07 -37.47 -7.98
N ASP A 166 0.37 -36.29 -7.59
CA ASP A 166 -0.33 -35.49 -6.60
C ASP A 166 -0.38 -33.99 -6.96
N SER A 167 -0.37 -33.70 -8.29
CA SER A 167 -0.51 -32.35 -8.82
C SER A 167 -1.61 -31.58 -8.12
N GLY A 168 -1.35 -30.29 -7.82
CA GLY A 168 -2.22 -29.49 -6.99
C GLY A 168 -2.28 -28.02 -7.42
N GLU A 169 -2.71 -27.20 -6.49
CA GLU A 169 -2.77 -25.75 -6.64
C GLU A 169 -2.37 -25.09 -5.33
N ILE A 170 -1.48 -24.10 -5.41
CA ILE A 170 -1.12 -23.24 -4.28
C ILE A 170 -1.86 -21.93 -4.45
N SER A 171 -2.76 -21.63 -3.50
CA SER A 171 -3.51 -20.37 -3.46
C SER A 171 -3.09 -19.54 -2.26
N LEU A 172 -2.83 -18.25 -2.50
CA LEU A 172 -2.48 -17.28 -1.46
C LEU A 172 -3.34 -16.04 -1.58
N GLY A 173 -3.88 -15.62 -0.45
CA GLY A 173 -4.58 -14.36 -0.28
C GLY A 173 -3.87 -13.44 0.71
N ILE A 174 -4.32 -12.21 0.79
CA ILE A 174 -3.88 -11.24 1.80
C ILE A 174 -4.85 -11.32 2.98
N LYS A 175 -4.33 -11.69 4.15
CA LYS A 175 -5.09 -11.76 5.40
C LYS A 175 -5.24 -10.39 6.05
N SER A 176 -4.18 -9.60 6.06
CA SER A 176 -4.15 -8.23 6.61
C SER A 176 -2.98 -7.44 6.07
N ALA A 177 -3.09 -6.11 6.15
CA ALA A 177 -1.98 -5.20 5.91
C ALA A 177 -2.02 -4.09 6.97
N ALA A 178 -0.86 -3.68 7.48
CA ALA A 178 -0.74 -2.69 8.54
C ALA A 178 0.46 -1.76 8.30
N ASP A 179 0.27 -0.49 8.58
CA ASP A 179 1.35 0.49 8.62
C ASP A 179 2.30 0.17 9.78
N ALA A 180 3.60 0.09 9.53
CA ALA A 180 4.60 -0.21 10.55
C ALA A 180 4.71 0.88 11.63
N GLY A 181 4.25 2.11 11.34
CA GLY A 181 4.12 3.20 12.31
C GLY A 181 2.87 3.11 13.18
N GLY A 182 2.01 2.12 12.97
CA GLY A 182 0.80 1.87 13.77
C GLY A 182 -0.38 2.78 13.45
N ARG A 183 -0.35 3.49 12.33
CA ARG A 183 -1.46 4.35 11.90
C ARG A 183 -2.54 3.53 11.19
N THR A 184 -3.78 3.97 11.29
CA THR A 184 -4.93 3.36 10.61
C THR A 184 -5.13 4.04 9.26
N PHE A 185 -5.25 3.26 8.19
CA PHE A 185 -5.58 3.78 6.86
C PHE A 185 -7.05 4.23 6.82
N GLU A 186 -7.31 5.28 6.06
CA GLU A 186 -8.69 5.75 5.82
C GLU A 186 -9.52 4.72 5.07
N ASN A 187 -8.96 4.12 4.02
CA ASN A 187 -9.65 3.16 3.17
C ASN A 187 -8.69 2.06 2.68
N LEU A 188 -8.42 1.09 3.56
CA LEU A 188 -7.64 -0.09 3.21
C LEU A 188 -8.51 -1.12 2.48
N GLN A 189 -8.08 -1.52 1.29
CA GLN A 189 -8.71 -2.57 0.50
C GLN A 189 -7.71 -3.71 0.25
N LEU A 190 -8.17 -4.95 0.39
CA LEU A 190 -7.38 -6.15 0.10
C LEU A 190 -7.93 -6.81 -1.16
N GLY A 191 -7.05 -7.11 -2.11
CA GLY A 191 -7.39 -7.76 -3.38
C GLY A 191 -7.71 -9.24 -3.22
N ASN A 192 -8.07 -9.86 -4.34
CA ASN A 192 -8.39 -11.28 -4.43
C ASN A 192 -7.17 -12.17 -4.22
N GLU A 193 -7.41 -13.44 -3.95
CA GLU A 193 -6.39 -14.48 -3.93
C GLU A 193 -5.75 -14.69 -5.30
N ALA A 194 -4.49 -15.10 -5.29
CA ALA A 194 -3.73 -15.53 -6.45
C ALA A 194 -3.39 -17.01 -6.32
N SER A 195 -3.40 -17.74 -7.43
CA SER A 195 -3.08 -19.16 -7.43
C SER A 195 -2.10 -19.55 -8.54
N VAL A 196 -1.35 -20.62 -8.29
CA VAL A 196 -0.42 -21.24 -9.21
C VAL A 196 -0.67 -22.76 -9.22
N LYS A 197 -0.74 -23.34 -10.41
CA LYS A 197 -0.87 -24.80 -10.55
C LYS A 197 0.47 -25.48 -10.27
N VAL A 198 0.44 -26.59 -9.53
CA VAL A 198 1.60 -27.46 -9.35
C VAL A 198 1.40 -28.69 -10.23
N THR A 199 2.41 -29.03 -11.01
CA THR A 199 2.41 -30.20 -11.91
C THR A 199 3.47 -31.20 -11.45
N ASP A 200 3.10 -32.48 -11.50
CA ASP A 200 4.05 -33.56 -11.19
C ASP A 200 5.23 -33.55 -12.18
N THR A 201 6.38 -33.93 -11.70
CA THR A 201 7.51 -34.40 -12.51
C THR A 201 7.32 -35.88 -12.82
N ILE A 202 8.10 -36.44 -13.75
CA ILE A 202 8.00 -37.86 -14.10
C ILE A 202 9.20 -38.56 -13.49
N ASP A 203 8.95 -39.30 -12.40
CA ASP A 203 9.93 -40.09 -11.72
C ASP A 203 9.68 -41.56 -11.92
N GLU A 204 10.71 -42.30 -12.40
CA GLU A 204 10.61 -43.71 -12.74
C GLU A 204 10.73 -44.56 -11.49
N VAL A 205 9.75 -45.45 -11.29
CA VAL A 205 9.77 -46.51 -10.29
C VAL A 205 10.03 -47.85 -10.98
N VAL A 206 11.07 -48.53 -10.56
CA VAL A 206 11.50 -49.84 -11.07
C VAL A 206 11.11 -50.97 -10.11
N ALA A 207 10.32 -51.90 -10.57
CA ALA A 207 10.03 -53.13 -9.84
C ALA A 207 11.05 -54.21 -10.22
N LYS A 208 11.95 -54.58 -9.30
CA LYS A 208 13.00 -55.56 -9.51
C LYS A 208 12.65 -56.86 -8.82
N LEU A 209 12.61 -57.95 -9.59
CA LEU A 209 12.44 -59.31 -9.05
C LEU A 209 13.80 -59.95 -8.77
N THR A 210 13.93 -60.52 -7.59
CA THR A 210 15.06 -61.40 -7.21
C THR A 210 14.53 -62.74 -6.72
N ALA A 211 15.35 -63.76 -6.78
CA ALA A 211 15.01 -65.08 -6.28
C ALA A 211 16.19 -65.64 -5.46
N THR A 212 15.91 -66.66 -4.66
CA THR A 212 16.95 -67.45 -4.01
C THR A 212 17.91 -68.03 -5.07
N ASP A 213 19.22 -67.81 -4.92
CA ASP A 213 20.23 -68.13 -5.93
C ASP A 213 20.30 -69.62 -6.25
N SER A 214 20.13 -70.48 -5.22
CA SER A 214 20.08 -71.97 -5.39
C SER A 214 19.32 -72.60 -4.24
N VAL A 215 18.66 -73.68 -4.52
CA VAL A 215 17.98 -74.56 -3.53
C VAL A 215 18.27 -76.01 -3.85
N THR A 216 18.17 -76.87 -2.85
CA THR A 216 18.19 -78.30 -3.08
C THR A 216 16.86 -78.81 -3.71
N GLU A 217 16.88 -79.90 -4.42
CA GLU A 217 15.67 -80.49 -4.99
C GLU A 217 14.60 -80.73 -3.92
N GLY A 218 13.35 -80.25 -4.17
CA GLY A 218 12.25 -80.23 -3.21
C GLY A 218 12.28 -79.10 -2.21
N GLY A 219 13.31 -78.22 -2.24
CA GLY A 219 13.39 -77.01 -1.41
C GLY A 219 12.48 -75.87 -1.89
N GLN A 220 12.34 -74.83 -1.06
CA GLN A 220 11.49 -73.63 -1.34
C GLN A 220 12.29 -72.59 -2.01
N ILE A 221 11.77 -72.00 -3.06
CA ILE A 221 12.32 -70.81 -3.73
C ILE A 221 11.56 -69.59 -3.22
N THR A 222 12.28 -68.60 -2.73
CA THR A 222 11.70 -67.33 -2.35
C THR A 222 11.93 -66.28 -3.47
N TYR A 223 10.85 -65.74 -3.96
CA TYR A 223 10.87 -64.60 -4.90
C TYR A 223 10.59 -63.31 -4.12
N THR A 224 11.40 -62.28 -4.35
CA THR A 224 11.25 -60.99 -3.70
C THR A 224 11.14 -59.89 -4.78
N VAL A 225 10.09 -59.05 -4.69
CA VAL A 225 9.97 -57.86 -5.51
C VAL A 225 10.35 -56.65 -4.65
N THR A 226 11.25 -55.84 -5.15
CA THR A 226 11.67 -54.58 -4.52
C THR A 226 11.36 -53.44 -5.47
N LEU A 227 10.76 -52.36 -4.92
CA LEU A 227 10.56 -51.12 -5.64
C LEU A 227 11.75 -50.21 -5.37
N THR A 228 12.31 -49.60 -6.41
CA THR A 228 13.42 -48.67 -6.32
C THR A 228 13.18 -47.51 -7.30
N ASN A 229 13.84 -46.40 -7.09
CA ASN A 229 13.96 -45.35 -8.12
C ASN A 229 14.91 -45.83 -9.25
N LYS A 230 15.07 -45.06 -10.31
CA LYS A 230 15.96 -45.40 -11.45
C LYS A 230 17.42 -45.65 -11.04
N ASP A 231 17.86 -45.10 -9.91
CA ASP A 231 19.24 -45.21 -9.39
C ASP A 231 19.38 -46.41 -8.41
N GLY A 232 18.31 -47.19 -8.24
CA GLY A 232 18.30 -48.40 -7.38
C GLY A 232 18.14 -48.08 -5.89
N LEU A 233 17.76 -46.85 -5.52
CA LEU A 233 17.50 -46.48 -4.13
C LEU A 233 16.07 -46.80 -3.74
N PRO A 234 15.81 -47.20 -2.47
CA PRO A 234 14.45 -47.45 -1.98
C PRO A 234 13.54 -46.25 -2.19
N ILE A 235 12.26 -46.51 -2.37
CA ILE A 235 11.20 -45.50 -2.41
C ILE A 235 10.58 -45.44 -1.01
N ASP A 236 10.54 -44.27 -0.41
CA ASP A 236 9.93 -44.02 0.91
C ASP A 236 8.42 -43.86 0.83
#